data_8db7f34d0f07f102dd40c88f100464e7
#
_entry.id   8db7f34d0f07f102dd40c88f100464e7
#
_cell.length_a   1.000
_cell.length_b   1.000
_cell.length_c   1.000
_cell.angle_alpha   90.00
_cell.angle_beta   90.00
_cell.angle_gamma   90.00
#
_symmetry.space_group_name_H-M   'P 1'
#
loop_
_entity.id
_entity.type
_entity.pdbx_description
1 polymer ?
#
loop_
_entity_poly.entity_id
_entity_poly.type
_entity_poly.pdbx_seq_one_letter_code
_entity_poly.pdbx_strand_id
1 'polypeptide(L)' 'MDSKVDYKEMYLKMVRASEKAMDILIRAQQECEEMYIEQAEDEESPFG' A
#
# COMPACT_ATOMS: atom_id res chain seq x y z
N MET A 1 0.36 31.20 -17.73
CA MET A 1 0.09 30.40 -16.61
C MET A 1 -0.99 31.00 -15.74
N ASP A 2 -1.79 30.18 -15.28
CA ASP A 2 -2.92 30.63 -14.51
C ASP A 2 -2.54 30.78 -13.06
N SER A 3 -2.57 32.00 -12.56
CA SER A 3 -2.20 32.26 -11.18
C SER A 3 -3.20 31.67 -10.20
N LYS A 4 -4.32 31.16 -10.69
CA LYS A 4 -5.31 30.57 -9.82
C LYS A 4 -5.02 29.13 -9.50
N VAL A 5 -4.10 28.54 -10.21
CA VAL A 5 -3.74 27.15 -9.97
C VAL A 5 -2.73 27.10 -8.84
N ASP A 6 -3.05 26.34 -7.82
CA ASP A 6 -2.17 26.21 -6.67
C ASP A 6 -1.41 24.90 -6.78
N TYR A 7 -0.26 24.98 -7.41
CA TYR A 7 0.54 23.79 -7.63
C TYR A 7 1.09 23.20 -6.33
N LYS A 8 1.36 24.06 -5.37
CA LYS A 8 1.86 23.59 -4.09
C LYS A 8 0.81 22.73 -3.40
N GLU A 9 -0.43 23.16 -3.42
CA GLU A 9 -1.49 22.40 -2.80
C GLU A 9 -1.73 21.10 -3.53
N MET A 10 -1.65 21.13 -4.84
CA MET A 10 -1.79 19.91 -5.62
C MET A 10 -0.69 18.93 -5.28
N TYR A 11 0.53 19.43 -5.15
CA TYR A 11 1.66 18.58 -4.80
C TYR A 11 1.46 17.96 -3.42
N LEU A 12 1.05 18.76 -2.46
CA LEU A 12 0.85 18.26 -1.11
C LEU A 12 -0.26 17.21 -1.07
N LYS A 13 -1.30 17.45 -1.84
CA LYS A 13 -2.38 16.48 -1.90
C LYS A 13 -1.90 15.16 -2.46
N MET A 14 -1.10 15.22 -3.50
CA MET A 14 -0.55 14.00 -4.09
C MET A 14 0.37 13.28 -3.13
N VAL A 15 1.18 14.03 -2.39
CA VAL A 15 2.08 13.41 -1.42
C VAL A 15 1.28 12.68 -0.34
N ARG A 16 0.24 13.32 0.17
CA ARG A 16 -0.58 12.68 1.18
C ARG A 16 -1.26 11.43 0.66
N ALA A 17 -1.76 11.52 -0.57
CA ALA A 17 -2.41 10.36 -1.16
C ALA A 17 -1.43 9.22 -1.37
N SER A 18 -0.22 9.56 -1.78
CA SER A 18 0.81 8.54 -1.99
C SER A 18 1.18 7.85 -0.68
N GLU A 19 1.32 8.63 0.38
CA GLU A 19 1.65 8.06 1.68
C GLU A 19 0.54 7.13 2.16
N LYS A 20 -0.70 7.55 1.97
CA LYS A 20 -1.82 6.71 2.36
C LYS A 20 -1.85 5.42 1.55
N ALA A 21 -1.57 5.52 0.26
CA ALA A 21 -1.54 4.35 -0.59
C ALA A 21 -0.44 3.38 -0.16
N MET A 22 0.71 3.92 0.22
CA MET A 22 1.79 3.07 0.70
C MET A 22 1.41 2.36 1.99
N ASP A 23 0.73 3.05 2.88
CA ASP A 23 0.27 2.41 4.11
C ASP A 23 -0.67 1.26 3.80
N ILE A 24 -1.57 1.47 2.87
CA ILE A 24 -2.52 0.45 2.48
C ILE A 24 -1.79 -0.75 1.87
N LEU A 25 -0.81 -0.49 1.03
CA LEU A 25 -0.06 -1.56 0.40
C LEU A 25 0.74 -2.37 1.43
N ILE A 26 1.37 -1.68 2.37
CA ILE A 26 2.14 -2.36 3.39
C ILE A 26 1.22 -3.24 4.23
N ARG A 27 0.06 -2.73 4.58
CA ARG A 27 -0.88 -3.52 5.36
C ARG A 27 -1.35 -4.74 4.60
N ALA A 28 -1.63 -4.56 3.31
CA ALA A 28 -2.06 -5.69 2.49
C ALA A 28 -0.97 -6.73 2.38
N GLN A 29 0.28 -6.29 2.25
CA GLN A 29 1.38 -7.23 2.20
C GLN A 29 1.49 -8.03 3.48
N GLN A 30 1.35 -7.37 4.62
CA GLN A 30 1.40 -8.07 5.89
C GLN A 30 0.28 -9.07 6.03
N GLU A 31 -0.90 -8.71 5.60
CA GLU A 31 -2.02 -9.63 5.65
C GLU A 31 -1.80 -10.84 4.74
N CYS A 32 -1.25 -10.59 3.57
CA CYS A 32 -0.96 -11.70 2.66
C CYS A 32 0.11 -12.62 3.23
N GLU A 33 1.09 -12.04 3.89
CA GLU A 33 2.14 -12.86 4.50
C GLU A 33 1.56 -13.72 5.61
N GLU A 34 0.65 -13.16 6.40
CA GLU A 34 0.02 -13.93 7.44
C GLU A 34 -0.81 -15.07 6.87
N MET A 35 -1.54 -14.77 5.81
CA MET A 35 -2.32 -15.81 5.14
C MET A 35 -1.42 -16.90 4.60
N TYR A 36 -0.29 -16.51 4.04
CA TYR A 36 0.64 -17.51 3.51
C TYR A 36 1.16 -18.42 4.61
N ILE A 37 1.52 -17.82 5.74
CA ILE A 37 2.03 -18.61 6.85
C ILE A 37 0.99 -19.57 7.38
N GLU A 38 -0.25 -19.11 7.51
CA GLU A 38 -1.31 -19.97 7.97
C GLU A 38 -1.54 -21.15 7.03
N GLN A 39 -1.56 -20.85 5.75
CA GLN A 39 -1.79 -21.92 4.78
C GLN A 39 -0.62 -22.88 4.72
N ALA A 40 0.58 -22.36 4.87
CA ALA A 40 1.75 -23.22 4.88
C ALA A 40 1.73 -24.17 6.06
N GLU A 41 1.28 -23.68 7.19
CA GLU A 41 1.21 -24.53 8.37
C GLU A 41 0.15 -25.61 8.21
N ASP A 42 -0.95 -25.26 7.57
CA ASP A 42 -2.03 -26.22 7.37
C ASP A 42 -1.65 -27.30 6.36
N GLU A 43 -1.02 -26.88 5.28
CA GLU A 43 -0.82 -27.78 4.15
C GLU A 43 0.62 -28.16 3.97
N GLU A 44 1.42 -27.93 4.91
CA GLU A 44 2.80 -28.30 4.85
C GLU A 44 3.58 -27.50 3.86
N SER A 45 3.38 -27.48 2.68
CA SER A 45 4.18 -26.69 1.78
C SER A 45 3.46 -26.45 0.50
N PRO A 46 2.87 -25.29 0.36
CA PRO A 46 2.16 -24.99 -0.88
C PRO A 46 3.08 -24.87 -2.08
N PHE A 47 4.35 -24.69 -1.86
CA PHE A 47 5.26 -24.55 -2.98
C PHE A 47 6.23 -25.70 -3.08
N GLY A 48 6.03 -26.57 -2.34
CA GLY A 48 6.92 -27.59 -2.36
C GLY A 48 7.25 -28.61 -2.88
#